data_35eec29b7c8bcf85c6cfc10edde15b82
#
_entry.id   35eec29b7c8bcf85c6cfc10edde15b82
#
_cell.length_a   1.000
_cell.length_b   1.000
_cell.length_c   1.000
_cell.angle_alpha   90.00
_cell.angle_beta   90.00
_cell.angle_gamma   90.00
#
_symmetry.space_group_name_H-M   'P 1'
#
loop_
_entity.id
_entity.type
_entity.pdbx_description
1 polymer ?
#
loop_
_entity_poly.entity_id
_entity_poly.type
_entity_poly.pdbx_seq_one_letter_code
_entity_poly.pdbx_strand_id
1 'polypeptide(L)'
;SVDSLTGKNDGTNCGPGAPSFHFHQHRSPEVSLRLVLKGGGCENVGAQYSLPAEKLKANRDLDGCRKAILDAVLQAQGKGCGPGILGVCIGGDRATGYELSKTQFLRRLEDRNPNPELDALEQDVLKTANELGIGPMGFGGKTTLLGVKICAANRLPASYFVSVSYMCW
;
A
#
# COMPACT_ATOMS: atom_id res chain seq x y z
N SER A 1 6.27 -14.01 -18.03
CA SER A 1 5.57 -12.73 -18.01
C SER A 1 4.56 -12.64 -19.17
N VAL A 2 3.68 -11.68 -19.11
CA VAL A 2 2.64 -11.46 -20.12
C VAL A 2 2.93 -10.17 -20.87
N ASP A 3 3.01 -10.24 -22.20
CA ASP A 3 3.10 -9.05 -23.03
C ASP A 3 1.79 -8.26 -22.94
N SER A 4 1.87 -7.00 -22.57
CA SER A 4 0.69 -6.17 -22.28
C SER A 4 -0.15 -5.83 -23.51
N LEU A 5 0.42 -5.91 -24.72
CA LEU A 5 -0.27 -5.57 -25.97
C LEU A 5 -0.93 -6.77 -26.61
N THR A 6 -0.25 -7.91 -26.58
CA THR A 6 -0.70 -9.12 -27.28
C THR A 6 -1.34 -10.14 -26.34
N GLY A 7 -1.15 -10.02 -25.04
CA GLY A 7 -1.58 -11.00 -24.05
C GLY A 7 -0.80 -12.32 -24.09
N LYS A 8 0.26 -12.41 -24.89
CA LYS A 8 1.08 -13.62 -24.97
C LYS A 8 1.87 -13.83 -23.69
N ASN A 9 1.74 -15.01 -23.10
CA ASN A 9 2.50 -15.42 -21.91
C ASN A 9 3.72 -16.26 -22.35
N ASP A 10 4.91 -15.87 -21.89
CA ASP A 10 6.16 -16.58 -22.18
C ASP A 10 6.45 -17.71 -21.17
N GLY A 11 5.60 -17.88 -20.17
CA GLY A 11 5.75 -18.90 -19.14
C GLY A 11 6.83 -18.61 -18.10
N THR A 12 7.48 -17.45 -18.14
CA THR A 12 8.49 -17.01 -17.18
C THR A 12 7.98 -15.83 -16.35
N ASN A 13 8.67 -15.50 -15.26
CA ASN A 13 8.42 -14.28 -14.49
C ASN A 13 9.40 -13.14 -14.85
N CYS A 14 10.14 -13.30 -15.95
CA CYS A 14 11.14 -12.36 -16.42
C CYS A 14 10.78 -11.86 -17.83
N GLY A 15 10.81 -10.57 -18.01
CA GLY A 15 10.54 -9.92 -19.29
C GLY A 15 10.83 -8.43 -19.21
N PRO A 16 10.64 -7.65 -20.27
CA PRO A 16 10.83 -6.21 -20.21
C PRO A 16 9.99 -5.58 -19.09
N GLY A 17 10.66 -4.95 -18.10
CA GLY A 17 10.02 -4.35 -16.94
C GLY A 17 9.60 -5.32 -15.82
N ALA A 18 9.96 -6.60 -15.92
CA ALA A 18 9.68 -7.59 -14.88
C ALA A 18 10.90 -8.52 -14.64
N PRO A 19 11.36 -8.70 -13.39
CA PRO A 19 10.93 -7.98 -12.18
C PRO A 19 11.34 -6.50 -12.20
N SER A 20 10.66 -5.68 -11.39
CA SER A 20 11.05 -4.28 -11.21
C SER A 20 12.25 -4.17 -10.27
N PHE A 21 13.25 -3.39 -10.66
CA PHE A 21 14.44 -3.13 -9.86
C PHE A 21 14.48 -1.65 -9.44
N HIS A 22 14.66 -1.42 -8.15
CA HIS A 22 14.89 -0.09 -7.59
C HIS A 22 16.29 -0.07 -6.95
N PHE A 23 17.13 0.86 -7.37
CA PHE A 23 18.50 1.00 -6.88
C PHE A 23 18.59 2.19 -5.93
N HIS A 24 19.12 1.93 -4.73
CA HIS A 24 19.36 2.96 -3.74
C HIS A 24 20.82 2.97 -3.34
N GLN A 25 21.43 4.16 -3.32
CA GLN A 25 22.79 4.33 -2.81
C GLN A 25 22.79 4.28 -1.27
N HIS A 26 23.77 3.60 -0.72
CA HIS A 26 24.08 3.64 0.72
C HIS A 26 25.60 3.71 0.94
N ARG A 27 26.00 4.11 2.15
CA ARG A 27 27.41 4.40 2.46
C ARG A 27 28.20 3.16 2.92
N SER A 28 27.62 1.99 2.89
CA SER A 28 28.30 0.74 3.21
C SER A 28 28.98 0.15 1.96
N PRO A 29 30.13 -0.54 2.09
CA PRO A 29 30.71 -1.32 0.98
C PRO A 29 29.91 -2.59 0.65
N GLU A 30 28.93 -2.93 1.47
CA GLU A 30 28.10 -4.12 1.29
C GLU A 30 26.99 -3.89 0.26
N VAL A 31 26.63 -4.93 -0.46
CA VAL A 31 25.43 -4.95 -1.30
C VAL A 31 24.27 -5.55 -0.50
N SER A 32 23.20 -4.78 -0.30
CA SER A 32 21.99 -5.25 0.36
C SER A 32 20.89 -5.47 -0.68
N LEU A 33 20.32 -6.66 -0.72
CA LEU A 33 19.18 -6.99 -1.59
C LEU A 33 17.94 -7.20 -0.73
N ARG A 34 16.83 -6.57 -1.12
CA ARG A 34 15.52 -6.79 -0.53
C ARG A 34 14.55 -7.22 -1.61
N LEU A 35 13.87 -8.33 -1.41
CA LEU A 35 12.94 -8.91 -2.37
C LEU A 35 11.51 -8.85 -1.81
N VAL A 36 10.59 -8.33 -2.60
CA VAL A 36 9.14 -8.40 -2.32
C VAL A 36 8.49 -9.27 -3.39
N LEU A 37 7.87 -10.35 -2.97
CA LEU A 37 7.05 -11.20 -3.83
C LEU A 37 5.60 -10.76 -3.66
N LYS A 38 4.97 -10.27 -4.73
CA LYS A 38 3.63 -9.69 -4.69
C LYS A 38 2.74 -10.28 -5.77
N GLY A 39 1.57 -10.74 -5.37
CA GLY A 39 0.59 -11.30 -6.30
C GLY A 39 -0.06 -10.24 -7.19
N GLY A 40 -0.36 -10.59 -8.45
CA GLY A 40 -1.02 -9.70 -9.39
C GLY A 40 -2.44 -9.30 -8.96
N GLY A 41 -3.19 -10.19 -8.29
CA GLY A 41 -4.52 -9.89 -7.78
C GLY A 41 -4.51 -8.75 -6.77
N CYS A 42 -3.60 -8.78 -5.82
CA CYS A 42 -3.47 -7.70 -4.82
C CYS A 42 -2.81 -6.43 -5.40
N GLU A 43 -2.11 -6.49 -6.52
CA GLU A 43 -1.64 -5.29 -7.22
C GLU A 43 -2.81 -4.50 -7.82
N ASN A 44 -3.86 -5.17 -8.29
CA ASN A 44 -5.02 -4.53 -8.91
C ASN A 44 -5.87 -3.68 -7.95
N VAL A 45 -5.77 -3.90 -6.64
CA VAL A 45 -6.58 -3.19 -5.64
C VAL A 45 -5.82 -2.06 -4.95
N GLY A 46 -4.63 -1.73 -5.41
CA GLY A 46 -3.94 -0.51 -5.02
C GLY A 46 -4.75 0.73 -5.39
N ALA A 47 -4.64 1.78 -4.59
CA ALA A 47 -5.38 3.03 -4.80
C ALA A 47 -4.51 4.25 -4.50
N GLN A 48 -4.78 5.36 -5.18
CA GLN A 48 -4.13 6.64 -4.88
C GLN A 48 -5.17 7.76 -4.88
N TYR A 49 -5.23 8.48 -3.79
CA TYR A 49 -6.14 9.58 -3.60
C TYR A 49 -5.41 10.91 -3.67
N SER A 50 -6.06 11.91 -4.27
CA SER A 50 -5.67 13.32 -4.13
C SER A 50 -6.57 13.97 -3.11
N LEU A 51 -6.00 14.60 -2.09
CA LEU A 51 -6.77 15.34 -1.11
C LEU A 51 -6.77 16.86 -1.42
N PRO A 52 -7.88 17.58 -1.19
CA PRO A 52 -9.11 17.09 -0.57
C PRO A 52 -9.93 16.19 -1.52
N ALA A 53 -10.68 15.25 -0.96
CA ALA A 53 -11.59 14.37 -1.68
C ALA A 53 -13.04 14.59 -1.14
N GLU A 54 -13.83 15.36 -1.85
CA GLU A 54 -15.18 15.79 -1.39
C GLU A 54 -16.10 14.60 -1.11
N LYS A 55 -16.09 13.59 -1.99
CA LYS A 55 -16.92 12.38 -1.85
C LYS A 55 -16.68 11.65 -0.53
N LEU A 56 -15.46 11.71 -0.02
CA LEU A 56 -15.07 11.09 1.25
C LEU A 56 -15.15 12.07 2.43
N LYS A 57 -15.46 13.34 2.17
CA LYS A 57 -15.31 14.42 3.16
C LYS A 57 -13.91 14.40 3.80
N ALA A 58 -12.90 14.15 2.98
CA ALA A 58 -11.51 14.02 3.38
C ALA A 58 -10.76 15.31 3.04
N ASN A 59 -10.21 15.96 4.06
CA ASN A 59 -9.39 17.16 3.93
C ASN A 59 -7.90 16.80 3.83
N ARG A 60 -7.05 17.84 3.74
CA ARG A 60 -5.58 17.68 3.73
C ARG A 60 -5.03 17.58 5.16
N ASP A 61 -5.45 16.56 5.88
CA ASP A 61 -5.08 16.26 7.26
C ASP A 61 -5.03 14.74 7.50
N LEU A 62 -4.65 14.32 8.71
CA LEU A 62 -4.56 12.90 9.05
C LEU A 62 -5.93 12.20 9.05
N ASP A 63 -7.01 12.91 9.40
CA ASP A 63 -8.36 12.36 9.32
C ASP A 63 -8.75 12.08 7.87
N GLY A 64 -8.44 13.02 6.96
CA GLY A 64 -8.61 12.80 5.52
C GLY A 64 -7.79 11.64 4.98
N CYS A 65 -6.54 11.49 5.43
CA CYS A 65 -5.72 10.32 5.10
C CYS A 65 -6.36 9.02 5.60
N ARG A 66 -6.82 9.00 6.83
CA ARG A 66 -7.54 7.87 7.42
C ARG A 66 -8.75 7.45 6.57
N LYS A 67 -9.58 8.41 6.20
CA LYS A 67 -10.76 8.16 5.36
C LYS A 67 -10.38 7.59 4.00
N ALA A 68 -9.35 8.13 3.36
CA ALA A 68 -8.86 7.63 2.08
C ALA A 68 -8.34 6.20 2.18
N ILE A 69 -7.58 5.86 3.23
CA ILE A 69 -7.06 4.51 3.45
C ILE A 69 -8.21 3.52 3.71
N LEU A 70 -9.17 3.87 4.54
CA LEU A 70 -10.33 3.02 4.81
C LEU A 70 -11.22 2.83 3.57
N ASP A 71 -11.38 3.87 2.75
CA ASP A 71 -12.08 3.73 1.47
C ASP A 71 -11.34 2.78 0.53
N ALA A 72 -10.01 2.84 0.46
CA ALA A 72 -9.22 1.87 -0.32
C ALA A 72 -9.50 0.43 0.10
N VAL A 73 -9.57 0.16 1.41
CA VAL A 73 -9.93 -1.17 1.94
C VAL A 73 -11.36 -1.55 1.56
N LEU A 74 -12.29 -0.62 1.69
CA LEU A 74 -13.70 -0.84 1.35
C LEU A 74 -13.87 -1.14 -0.15
N GLN A 75 -13.17 -0.42 -1.02
CA GLN A 75 -13.23 -0.64 -2.48
C GLN A 75 -12.53 -1.94 -2.89
N ALA A 76 -11.47 -2.32 -2.20
CA ALA A 76 -10.77 -3.58 -2.43
C ALA A 76 -11.68 -4.79 -2.15
N GLN A 77 -12.56 -4.72 -1.15
CA GLN A 77 -13.39 -5.85 -0.72
C GLN A 77 -12.53 -7.13 -0.59
N GLY A 78 -12.99 -8.25 -1.11
CA GLY A 78 -12.23 -9.50 -1.14
C GLY A 78 -11.31 -9.68 -2.34
N LYS A 79 -11.19 -8.67 -3.23
CA LYS A 79 -10.45 -8.80 -4.51
C LYS A 79 -8.94 -8.87 -4.32
N GLY A 80 -8.42 -8.37 -3.22
CA GLY A 80 -6.99 -8.38 -2.89
C GLY A 80 -6.46 -9.72 -2.40
N CYS A 81 -7.28 -10.77 -2.39
CA CYS A 81 -7.06 -11.98 -1.61
C CYS A 81 -7.02 -11.63 -0.12
N GLY A 82 -6.50 -12.41 0.73
CA GLY A 82 -6.46 -11.92 2.10
C GLY A 82 -6.35 -13.02 3.12
N PRO A 83 -6.16 -12.66 4.39
CA PRO A 83 -6.16 -11.28 4.93
C PRO A 83 -5.00 -10.46 4.39
N GLY A 84 -5.23 -9.14 4.23
CA GLY A 84 -4.31 -8.25 3.56
C GLY A 84 -3.32 -7.54 4.48
N ILE A 85 -2.31 -6.95 3.85
CA ILE A 85 -1.37 -6.02 4.49
C ILE A 85 -1.39 -4.75 3.66
N LEU A 86 -1.51 -3.59 4.29
CA LEU A 86 -1.42 -2.30 3.62
C LEU A 86 -0.04 -1.69 3.78
N GLY A 87 0.52 -1.24 2.68
CA GLY A 87 1.62 -0.30 2.65
C GLY A 87 1.10 1.06 2.18
N VAL A 88 1.35 2.11 2.93
CA VAL A 88 0.80 3.44 2.66
C VAL A 88 1.90 4.49 2.66
N CYS A 89 1.82 5.42 1.72
CA CYS A 89 2.60 6.65 1.76
C CYS A 89 1.68 7.87 1.75
N ILE A 90 1.89 8.77 2.71
CA ILE A 90 1.22 10.06 2.80
C ILE A 90 2.16 11.13 2.26
N GLY A 91 1.77 11.85 1.22
CA GLY A 91 2.59 12.86 0.55
C GLY A 91 3.38 12.32 -0.64
N GLY A 92 4.52 12.95 -0.92
CA GLY A 92 5.28 12.69 -2.15
C GLY A 92 4.57 13.19 -3.42
N ASP A 93 5.14 12.85 -4.57
CA ASP A 93 4.45 12.89 -5.86
C ASP A 93 3.78 11.54 -6.15
N ARG A 94 3.09 11.43 -7.28
CA ARG A 94 2.33 10.21 -7.61
C ARG A 94 3.20 8.96 -7.73
N ALA A 95 4.35 9.06 -8.36
CA ALA A 95 5.23 7.91 -8.59
C ALA A 95 5.96 7.52 -7.31
N THR A 96 6.60 8.49 -6.66
CA THR A 96 7.31 8.31 -5.38
C THR A 96 6.36 7.80 -4.29
N GLY A 97 5.13 8.30 -4.25
CA GLY A 97 4.12 7.84 -3.29
C GLY A 97 3.84 6.34 -3.42
N TYR A 98 3.66 5.84 -4.64
CA TYR A 98 3.47 4.40 -4.86
C TYR A 98 4.71 3.58 -4.54
N GLU A 99 5.89 4.02 -4.94
CA GLU A 99 7.15 3.34 -4.61
C GLU A 99 7.31 3.21 -3.09
N LEU A 100 7.19 4.33 -2.37
CA LEU A 100 7.31 4.34 -0.91
C LEU A 100 6.23 3.52 -0.20
N SER A 101 5.01 3.47 -0.73
CA SER A 101 3.97 2.61 -0.18
C SER A 101 4.34 1.13 -0.27
N LYS A 102 4.96 0.70 -1.38
CA LYS A 102 5.45 -0.68 -1.55
C LYS A 102 6.65 -1.00 -0.65
N THR A 103 7.53 -0.03 -0.39
CA THR A 103 8.66 -0.25 0.52
C THR A 103 8.21 -0.54 1.96
N GLN A 104 6.99 -0.16 2.34
CA GLN A 104 6.43 -0.46 3.65
C GLN A 104 6.24 -1.98 3.88
N PHE A 105 6.12 -2.79 2.84
CA PHE A 105 6.08 -4.24 2.94
C PHE A 105 7.40 -4.88 3.39
N LEU A 106 8.48 -4.11 3.40
CA LEU A 106 9.78 -4.55 3.93
C LEU A 106 9.88 -4.38 5.45
N ARG A 107 8.90 -3.74 6.09
CA ARG A 107 8.79 -3.63 7.54
C ARG A 107 8.20 -4.92 8.13
N ARG A 108 8.58 -5.22 9.37
CA ARG A 108 7.99 -6.36 10.10
C ARG A 108 6.57 -6.02 10.54
N LEU A 109 5.70 -7.01 10.60
CA LEU A 109 4.31 -6.78 11.06
C LEU A 109 4.24 -6.32 12.51
N GLU A 110 5.17 -6.81 13.34
CA GLU A 110 5.22 -6.52 14.78
C GLU A 110 5.88 -5.18 15.11
N ASP A 111 6.55 -4.54 14.13
CA ASP A 111 7.21 -3.26 14.40
C ASP A 111 6.23 -2.14 14.70
N ARG A 112 6.71 -1.14 15.41
CA ARG A 112 5.98 0.09 15.68
C ARG A 112 6.57 1.22 14.83
N ASN A 113 5.71 2.14 14.40
CA ASN A 113 6.17 3.30 13.66
C ASN A 113 6.95 4.25 14.59
N PRO A 114 8.15 4.70 14.18
CA PRO A 114 8.92 5.64 15.00
C PRO A 114 8.24 7.01 15.15
N ASN A 115 7.34 7.37 14.23
CA ASN A 115 6.52 8.56 14.36
C ASN A 115 5.21 8.20 15.09
N PRO A 116 4.95 8.80 16.28
CA PRO A 116 3.81 8.44 17.11
C PRO A 116 2.44 8.72 16.46
N GLU A 117 2.34 9.76 15.63
CA GLU A 117 1.09 10.07 14.92
C GLU A 117 0.79 9.01 13.84
N LEU A 118 1.82 8.58 13.11
CA LEU A 118 1.67 7.51 12.12
C LEU A 118 1.43 6.15 12.79
N ASP A 119 2.06 5.89 13.94
CA ASP A 119 1.82 4.68 14.71
C ASP A 119 0.36 4.59 15.20
N ALA A 120 -0.15 5.68 15.73
CA ALA A 120 -1.56 5.76 16.12
C ALA A 120 -2.50 5.54 14.94
N LEU A 121 -2.18 6.12 13.78
CA LEU A 121 -2.96 5.93 12.55
C LEU A 121 -2.89 4.49 12.03
N GLU A 122 -1.72 3.83 12.06
CA GLU A 122 -1.57 2.41 11.71
C GLU A 122 -2.49 1.52 12.55
N GLN A 123 -2.51 1.73 13.87
CA GLN A 123 -3.34 0.94 14.79
C GLN A 123 -4.83 1.20 14.61
N ASP A 124 -5.22 2.46 14.45
CA ASP A 124 -6.62 2.83 14.27
C ASP A 124 -7.19 2.32 12.95
N VAL A 125 -6.43 2.47 11.84
CA VAL A 125 -6.85 1.93 10.54
C VAL A 125 -6.96 0.41 10.59
N LEU A 126 -5.98 -0.29 11.18
CA LEU A 126 -6.02 -1.74 11.32
C LEU A 126 -7.27 -2.21 12.08
N LYS A 127 -7.55 -1.58 13.22
CA LYS A 127 -8.73 -1.87 14.03
C LYS A 127 -10.02 -1.64 13.24
N THR A 128 -10.17 -0.43 12.69
CA THR A 128 -11.39 -0.03 11.97
C THR A 128 -11.62 -0.88 10.71
N ALA A 129 -10.56 -1.18 9.94
CA ALA A 129 -10.66 -2.04 8.77
C ALA A 129 -11.13 -3.46 9.13
N ASN A 130 -10.71 -3.99 10.27
CA ASN A 130 -11.16 -5.29 10.76
C ASN A 130 -12.62 -5.27 11.25
N GLU A 131 -13.09 -4.13 11.76
CA GLU A 131 -14.50 -3.92 12.12
C GLU A 131 -15.45 -3.87 10.91
N LEU A 132 -14.93 -3.63 9.69
CA LEU A 132 -15.73 -3.70 8.46
C LEU A 132 -16.26 -5.10 8.16
N GLY A 133 -15.67 -6.14 8.75
CA GLY A 133 -16.14 -7.52 8.62
C GLY A 133 -16.00 -8.11 7.22
N ILE A 134 -15.17 -7.53 6.33
CA ILE A 134 -14.95 -8.03 4.96
C ILE A 134 -14.33 -9.44 5.01
N GLY A 135 -13.35 -9.62 5.89
CA GLY A 135 -12.68 -10.90 6.09
C GLY A 135 -11.82 -11.36 4.92
N PRO A 136 -11.18 -12.53 5.05
CA PRO A 136 -10.38 -13.12 3.99
C PRO A 136 -11.24 -13.34 2.73
N MET A 137 -10.74 -12.86 1.59
CA MET A 137 -11.38 -12.98 0.27
C MET A 137 -12.84 -12.47 0.22
N GLY A 138 -13.25 -11.63 1.18
CA GLY A 138 -14.61 -11.08 1.23
C GLY A 138 -15.68 -12.03 1.75
N PHE A 139 -15.30 -13.17 2.32
CA PHE A 139 -16.26 -14.14 2.89
C PHE A 139 -16.77 -13.77 4.29
N GLY A 140 -16.38 -12.61 4.79
CA GLY A 140 -16.71 -12.19 6.14
C GLY A 140 -15.71 -12.69 7.18
N GLY A 141 -15.81 -12.17 8.39
CA GLY A 141 -14.97 -12.54 9.51
C GLY A 141 -14.25 -11.36 10.16
N LYS A 142 -13.49 -11.66 11.18
CA LYS A 142 -12.85 -10.67 12.07
C LYS A 142 -11.53 -10.11 11.53
N THR A 143 -10.93 -10.75 10.53
CA THR A 143 -9.60 -10.39 10.02
C THR A 143 -9.67 -10.01 8.55
N THR A 144 -9.81 -8.74 8.28
CA THR A 144 -9.70 -8.15 6.94
C THR A 144 -8.23 -7.87 6.61
N LEU A 145 -7.51 -7.30 7.58
CA LEU A 145 -6.10 -6.95 7.48
C LEU A 145 -5.29 -7.59 8.60
N LEU A 146 -4.06 -8.01 8.29
CA LEU A 146 -3.03 -8.44 9.24
C LEU A 146 -2.18 -7.27 9.74
N GLY A 147 -2.01 -6.24 8.94
CA GLY A 147 -1.19 -5.10 9.30
C GLY A 147 -1.39 -3.90 8.38
N VAL A 148 -1.03 -2.75 8.90
CA VAL A 148 -0.99 -1.46 8.19
C VAL A 148 0.35 -0.82 8.51
N LYS A 149 1.09 -0.42 7.47
CA LYS A 149 2.40 0.23 7.60
C LYS A 149 2.39 1.52 6.80
N ILE A 150 2.66 2.64 7.46
CA ILE A 150 2.51 3.98 6.89
C ILE A 150 3.83 4.74 6.97
N CYS A 151 4.21 5.37 5.88
CA CYS A 151 5.25 6.40 5.87
C CYS A 151 4.70 7.74 5.40
N ALA A 152 5.45 8.79 5.65
CA ALA A 152 5.17 10.12 5.14
C ALA A 152 6.37 10.65 4.37
N ALA A 153 6.11 11.38 3.29
CA ALA A 153 7.10 12.07 2.49
C ALA A 153 6.71 13.54 2.31
N ASN A 154 7.70 14.41 2.17
CA ASN A 154 7.44 15.81 1.85
C ASN A 154 6.72 15.91 0.51
N ARG A 155 5.85 16.87 0.38
CA ARG A 155 5.01 17.11 -0.79
C ARG A 155 5.13 18.54 -1.28
N LEU A 156 4.74 18.77 -2.52
CA LEU A 156 4.54 20.12 -3.03
C LEU A 156 3.31 20.75 -2.36
N PRO A 157 3.30 22.07 -2.11
CA PRO A 157 2.20 22.74 -1.38
C PRO A 157 0.81 22.48 -1.97
N ALA A 158 0.68 22.48 -3.30
CA ALA A 158 -0.58 22.31 -3.99
C ALA A 158 -1.08 20.85 -4.07
N SER A 159 -0.19 19.86 -3.87
CA SER A 159 -0.53 18.44 -3.97
C SER A 159 -0.60 17.79 -2.60
N TYR A 160 -1.48 16.80 -2.46
CA TYR A 160 -1.53 15.94 -1.27
C TYR A 160 -2.04 14.57 -1.71
N PHE A 161 -1.14 13.61 -1.79
CA PHE A 161 -1.47 12.26 -2.20
C PHE A 161 -1.46 11.30 -1.02
N VAL A 162 -2.36 10.33 -1.07
CA VAL A 162 -2.35 9.14 -0.20
C VAL A 162 -2.28 7.94 -1.12
N SER A 163 -1.14 7.27 -1.13
CA SER A 163 -0.89 6.10 -1.98
C SER A 163 -1.01 4.84 -1.14
N VAL A 164 -1.88 3.93 -1.55
CA VAL A 164 -2.18 2.68 -0.84
C VAL A 164 -1.83 1.50 -1.73
N SER A 165 -0.90 0.70 -1.30
CA SER A 165 -0.59 -0.61 -1.87
C SER A 165 -1.17 -1.71 -0.99
N TYR A 166 -1.65 -2.76 -1.61
CA TYR A 166 -2.23 -3.92 -0.92
C TYR A 166 -1.38 -5.16 -1.20
N MET A 167 -1.06 -5.94 -0.19
CA MET A 167 -0.38 -7.21 -0.32
C MET A 167 -1.18 -8.29 0.40
N CYS A 168 -1.29 -9.48 -0.22
CA CYS A 168 -1.81 -10.66 0.46
C CYS A 168 -0.73 -11.24 1.40
N TRP A 169 -1.16 -12.06 2.32
CA TRP A 169 -0.30 -12.73 3.33
C TRP A 169 0.71 -13.71 2.71
#